data_6b3464002abc8ea3249b5d94d70fd4e6
#
_entry.id   6b3464002abc8ea3249b5d94d70fd4e6
#
_cell.length_a   1.000
_cell.length_b   1.000
_cell.length_c   1.000
_cell.angle_alpha   90.00
_cell.angle_beta   90.00
_cell.angle_gamma   90.00
#
_symmetry.space_group_name_H-M   'P 1'
#
loop_
_entity.id
_entity.type
_entity.pdbx_description
1 polymer ?
#
loop_
_entity_poly.entity_id
_entity_poly.type
_entity_poly.pdbx_seq_one_letter_code
_entity_poly.pdbx_strand_id
1 'polypeptide(L)'
;NSSHPKYSLEQGFFRLEIDEKKRTARLSDYEGKLAEHPADIQAVVEILKKEHSRIFNRPFNGGQFLKKLRTQYKAIIKKENLTDGSSVLIRHITRRLGKNVKGFRTDEFLVDLSKLAEKGPFEIENRRLDLQQTKDTNQGMLLYKASTRGYIGFIVFKEV
;
A
#
# COMPACT_ATOMS: atom_id res chain seq x y z
N ASN A 1 6.68 28.61 -8.42
CA ASN A 1 5.38 29.25 -8.44
C ASN A 1 4.25 28.21 -8.60
N SER A 2 3.76 27.74 -7.50
CA SER A 2 2.75 26.69 -7.49
C SER A 2 1.38 27.28 -7.80
N SER A 3 0.96 27.17 -9.05
CA SER A 3 -0.40 27.48 -9.45
C SER A 3 -1.36 26.29 -9.21
N HIS A 4 -0.88 25.24 -8.56
CA HIS A 4 -1.63 24.00 -8.38
C HIS A 4 -1.69 23.66 -6.90
N PRO A 5 -2.74 24.11 -6.16
CA PRO A 5 -2.93 23.68 -4.78
C PRO A 5 -3.01 22.17 -4.71
N LYS A 6 -2.34 21.62 -3.70
CA LYS A 6 -2.30 20.17 -3.44
C LYS A 6 -2.83 19.91 -2.04
N TYR A 7 -3.69 18.92 -1.92
CA TYR A 7 -4.29 18.52 -0.66
C TYR A 7 -4.00 17.06 -0.39
N SER A 8 -3.63 16.75 0.85
CA SER A 8 -3.41 15.39 1.29
C SER A 8 -4.65 14.91 2.03
N LEU A 9 -5.18 13.76 1.61
CA LEU A 9 -6.42 13.20 2.14
C LEU A 9 -6.15 11.81 2.70
N GLU A 10 -6.96 11.38 3.65
CA GLU A 10 -6.84 10.06 4.29
C GLU A 10 -5.41 9.79 4.77
N GLN A 11 -4.86 10.71 5.57
CA GLN A 11 -3.52 10.63 6.13
C GLN A 11 -2.41 10.51 5.06
N GLY A 12 -2.62 11.15 3.91
CA GLY A 12 -1.66 11.15 2.82
C GLY A 12 -1.83 10.02 1.80
N PHE A 13 -2.82 9.15 1.97
CA PHE A 13 -3.08 8.06 1.03
C PHE A 13 -3.52 8.59 -0.33
N PHE A 14 -4.36 9.60 -0.33
CA PHE A 14 -4.80 10.27 -1.55
C PHE A 14 -4.19 11.66 -1.66
N ARG A 15 -3.97 12.10 -2.87
CA ARG A 15 -3.55 13.47 -3.18
C ARG A 15 -4.54 14.08 -4.16
N LEU A 16 -5.06 15.24 -3.81
CA LEU A 16 -5.89 16.05 -4.67
C LEU A 16 -5.08 17.25 -5.17
N GLU A 17 -5.03 17.42 -6.48
CA GLU A 17 -4.31 18.53 -7.12
C GLU A 17 -5.26 19.29 -8.03
N ILE A 18 -5.37 20.61 -7.82
CA ILE A 18 -6.26 21.47 -8.58
C ILE A 18 -5.45 22.31 -9.54
N ASP A 19 -5.75 22.20 -10.82
CA ASP A 19 -5.17 23.03 -11.87
C ASP A 19 -6.16 24.13 -12.23
N GLU A 20 -5.93 25.34 -11.74
CA GLU A 20 -6.82 26.48 -11.95
C GLU A 20 -6.87 26.92 -13.42
N LYS A 21 -5.77 26.80 -14.15
CA LYS A 21 -5.71 27.18 -15.56
C LYS A 21 -6.56 26.26 -16.41
N LYS A 22 -6.47 24.97 -16.18
CA LYS A 22 -7.24 23.96 -16.91
C LYS A 22 -8.62 23.74 -16.29
N ARG A 23 -8.88 24.32 -15.13
CA ARG A 23 -10.12 24.11 -14.35
C ARG A 23 -10.40 22.64 -14.13
N THR A 24 -9.37 21.89 -13.73
CA THR A 24 -9.46 20.46 -13.48
C THR A 24 -8.99 20.14 -12.07
N ALA A 25 -9.47 19.01 -11.57
CA ALA A 25 -9.00 18.42 -10.31
C ALA A 25 -8.51 17.01 -10.60
N ARG A 26 -7.33 16.67 -10.08
CA ARG A 26 -6.74 15.35 -10.24
C ARG A 26 -6.57 14.67 -8.90
N LEU A 27 -7.13 13.46 -8.79
CA LEU A 27 -6.97 12.59 -7.64
C LEU A 27 -5.91 11.55 -7.96
N SER A 28 -4.97 11.32 -7.06
CA SER A 28 -3.92 10.33 -7.23
C SER A 28 -3.62 9.63 -5.90
N ASP A 29 -2.94 8.50 -5.99
CA ASP A 29 -2.42 7.73 -4.86
C ASP A 29 -1.02 7.22 -5.19
N TYR A 30 -0.56 6.14 -4.57
CA TYR A 30 0.76 5.56 -4.85
C TYR A 30 0.91 5.04 -6.28
N GLU A 31 -0.19 4.63 -6.90
CA GLU A 31 -0.18 4.13 -8.27
C GLU A 31 -0.13 5.25 -9.30
N GLY A 32 -0.41 6.49 -8.89
CA GLY A 32 -0.47 7.64 -9.76
C GLY A 32 -1.89 8.17 -9.91
N LYS A 33 -2.20 8.70 -11.11
CA LYS A 33 -3.49 9.33 -11.34
C LYS A 33 -4.63 8.33 -11.29
N LEU A 34 -5.61 8.60 -10.44
CA LEU A 34 -6.87 7.85 -10.37
C LEU A 34 -7.94 8.47 -11.26
N ALA A 35 -8.06 9.80 -11.21
CA ALA A 35 -9.09 10.50 -11.96
C ALA A 35 -8.69 11.95 -12.20
N GLU A 36 -9.18 12.52 -13.30
CA GLU A 36 -9.03 13.95 -13.59
C GLU A 36 -10.37 14.46 -14.12
N HIS A 37 -10.89 15.51 -13.48
CA HIS A 37 -12.20 16.05 -13.78
C HIS A 37 -12.19 17.57 -13.70
N PRO A 38 -13.22 18.27 -14.24
CA PRO A 38 -13.41 19.68 -13.94
C PRO A 38 -13.38 19.92 -12.44
N ALA A 39 -12.87 21.09 -12.04
CA ALA A 39 -12.73 21.46 -10.62
C ALA A 39 -14.10 21.76 -10.00
N ASP A 40 -14.93 20.76 -9.85
CA ASP A 40 -16.24 20.79 -9.23
C ASP A 40 -16.17 19.98 -7.95
N ILE A 41 -16.48 20.62 -6.84
CA ILE A 41 -16.42 19.99 -5.51
C ILE A 41 -17.24 18.71 -5.45
N GLN A 42 -18.44 18.73 -6.03
CA GLN A 42 -19.33 17.58 -5.99
C GLN A 42 -18.78 16.40 -6.79
N ALA A 43 -18.23 16.66 -7.97
CA ALA A 43 -17.58 15.63 -8.77
C ALA A 43 -16.36 15.05 -8.06
N VAL A 44 -15.54 15.90 -7.42
CA VAL A 44 -14.37 15.47 -6.65
C VAL A 44 -14.79 14.60 -5.48
N VAL A 45 -15.83 14.98 -4.74
CA VAL A 45 -16.33 14.20 -3.60
C VAL A 45 -16.83 12.83 -4.06
N GLU A 46 -17.55 12.76 -5.17
CA GLU A 46 -18.06 11.48 -5.69
C GLU A 46 -16.94 10.55 -6.12
N ILE A 47 -15.92 11.08 -6.78
CA ILE A 47 -14.76 10.30 -7.19
C ILE A 47 -14.00 9.79 -5.97
N LEU A 48 -13.80 10.64 -4.98
CA LEU A 48 -13.14 10.25 -3.73
C LEU A 48 -13.90 9.13 -3.03
N LYS A 49 -15.23 9.23 -2.95
CA LYS A 49 -16.07 8.19 -2.36
C LYS A 49 -15.96 6.88 -3.13
N LYS A 50 -15.97 6.94 -4.45
CA LYS A 50 -15.85 5.76 -5.31
C LYS A 50 -14.51 5.08 -5.12
N GLU A 51 -13.42 5.84 -5.15
CA GLU A 51 -12.08 5.30 -4.98
C GLU A 51 -11.85 4.78 -3.55
N HIS A 52 -12.36 5.50 -2.56
CA HIS A 52 -12.30 5.04 -1.18
C HIS A 52 -13.04 3.71 -0.99
N SER A 53 -14.24 3.60 -1.55
CA SER A 53 -15.02 2.37 -1.49
C SER A 53 -14.32 1.22 -2.20
N ARG A 54 -13.75 1.48 -3.39
CA ARG A 54 -13.01 0.47 -4.14
C ARG A 54 -11.83 -0.09 -3.34
N ILE A 55 -11.13 0.76 -2.63
CA ILE A 55 -9.89 0.39 -1.93
C ILE A 55 -10.18 -0.20 -0.55
N PHE A 56 -11.06 0.44 0.23
CA PHE A 56 -11.24 0.13 1.64
C PHE A 56 -12.39 -0.83 1.94
N ASN A 57 -13.38 -0.93 1.07
CA ASN A 57 -14.57 -1.77 1.30
C ASN A 57 -14.49 -3.14 0.63
N ARG A 58 -13.31 -3.57 0.20
CA ARG A 58 -13.12 -4.90 -0.35
C ARG A 58 -13.20 -5.97 0.73
N PRO A 59 -13.73 -7.16 0.41
CA PRO A 59 -13.64 -8.29 1.34
C PRO A 59 -12.19 -8.56 1.70
N PHE A 60 -11.91 -8.79 2.99
CA PHE A 60 -10.57 -9.05 3.46
C PHE A 60 -10.53 -10.35 4.26
N ASN A 61 -9.63 -11.24 3.87
CA ASN A 61 -9.31 -12.45 4.63
C ASN A 61 -7.85 -12.41 5.03
N GLY A 62 -7.60 -12.14 6.32
CA GLY A 62 -6.25 -11.97 6.85
C GLY A 62 -5.39 -13.21 6.70
N GLY A 63 -5.96 -14.39 6.92
CA GLY A 63 -5.22 -15.65 6.76
C GLY A 63 -4.76 -15.89 5.32
N GLN A 64 -5.62 -15.64 4.35
CA GLN A 64 -5.27 -15.77 2.94
C GLN A 64 -4.24 -14.72 2.53
N PHE A 65 -4.37 -13.49 2.99
CA PHE A 65 -3.42 -12.44 2.69
C PHE A 65 -2.04 -12.77 3.28
N LEU A 66 -1.99 -13.21 4.52
CA LEU A 66 -0.75 -13.63 5.18
C LEU A 66 -0.08 -14.77 4.41
N LYS A 67 -0.85 -15.73 3.93
CA LYS A 67 -0.35 -16.85 3.13
C LYS A 67 0.26 -16.37 1.81
N LYS A 68 -0.40 -15.45 1.12
CA LYS A 68 0.14 -14.85 -0.10
C LYS A 68 1.45 -14.12 0.17
N LEU A 69 1.48 -13.34 1.24
CA LEU A 69 2.66 -12.59 1.66
C LEU A 69 3.83 -13.54 1.95
N ARG A 70 3.57 -14.60 2.71
CA ARG A 70 4.57 -15.62 3.03
C ARG A 70 5.09 -16.33 1.78
N THR A 71 4.20 -16.65 0.84
CA THR A 71 4.57 -17.30 -0.42
C THR A 71 5.53 -16.45 -1.23
N GLN A 72 5.25 -15.16 -1.35
CA GLN A 72 6.13 -14.23 -2.09
C GLN A 72 7.47 -14.03 -1.37
N TYR A 73 7.42 -13.92 -0.05
CA TYR A 73 8.62 -13.81 0.77
C TYR A 73 9.53 -15.03 0.57
N LYS A 74 8.98 -16.23 0.67
CA LYS A 74 9.75 -17.48 0.50
C LYS A 74 10.35 -17.59 -0.91
N ALA A 75 9.61 -17.18 -1.93
CA ALA A 75 10.11 -17.18 -3.30
C ALA A 75 11.31 -16.24 -3.47
N ILE A 76 11.27 -15.08 -2.83
CA ILE A 76 12.35 -14.09 -2.89
C ILE A 76 13.60 -14.61 -2.17
N ILE A 77 13.46 -15.10 -0.94
CA ILE A 77 14.62 -15.61 -0.20
C ILE A 77 15.26 -16.80 -0.89
N LYS A 78 14.48 -17.66 -1.52
CA LYS A 78 14.99 -18.78 -2.32
C LYS A 78 15.78 -18.28 -3.52
N LYS A 79 15.23 -17.32 -4.26
CA LYS A 79 15.88 -16.79 -5.46
C LYS A 79 17.18 -16.06 -5.13
N GLU A 80 17.25 -15.38 -4.00
CA GLU A 80 18.41 -14.59 -3.59
C GLU A 80 19.36 -15.35 -2.66
N ASN A 81 19.14 -16.64 -2.45
CA ASN A 81 19.94 -17.48 -1.55
C ASN A 81 20.03 -16.93 -0.12
N LEU A 82 18.92 -16.40 0.37
CA LEU A 82 18.81 -15.91 1.74
C LEU A 82 18.19 -16.98 2.63
N THR A 83 18.46 -16.88 3.92
CA THR A 83 17.84 -17.77 4.92
C THR A 83 16.47 -17.25 5.33
N ASP A 84 15.62 -18.16 5.76
CA ASP A 84 14.31 -17.78 6.32
C ASP A 84 14.53 -16.94 7.59
N GLY A 85 13.85 -15.82 7.68
CA GLY A 85 14.06 -14.82 8.72
C GLY A 85 14.86 -13.61 8.25
N SER A 86 15.39 -13.62 7.04
CA SER A 86 16.07 -12.47 6.44
C SER A 86 15.10 -11.33 6.16
N SER A 87 15.59 -10.10 6.17
CA SER A 87 14.80 -8.92 5.81
C SER A 87 14.62 -8.86 4.30
N VAL A 88 13.36 -8.71 3.85
CA VAL A 88 13.03 -8.56 2.43
C VAL A 88 12.36 -7.21 2.22
N LEU A 89 12.83 -6.45 1.25
CA LEU A 89 12.22 -5.16 0.91
C LEU A 89 10.75 -5.35 0.51
N ILE A 90 9.89 -4.53 1.09
CA ILE A 90 8.45 -4.56 0.77
C ILE A 90 8.24 -4.35 -0.73
N ARG A 91 9.04 -3.51 -1.38
CA ARG A 91 8.93 -3.25 -2.81
C ARG A 91 9.34 -4.44 -3.68
N HIS A 92 10.16 -5.33 -3.19
CA HIS A 92 10.43 -6.62 -3.86
C HIS A 92 9.16 -7.46 -3.92
N ILE A 93 8.43 -7.49 -2.82
CA ILE A 93 7.17 -8.24 -2.74
C ILE A 93 6.13 -7.63 -3.68
N THR A 94 5.94 -6.31 -3.64
CA THR A 94 4.96 -5.65 -4.51
C THR A 94 5.31 -5.77 -6.00
N ARG A 95 6.59 -5.68 -6.36
CA ARG A 95 7.03 -5.89 -7.75
C ARG A 95 6.72 -7.30 -8.22
N ARG A 96 7.00 -8.28 -7.37
CA ARG A 96 6.74 -9.68 -7.70
C ARG A 96 5.25 -9.95 -7.85
N LEU A 97 4.43 -9.41 -6.96
CA LEU A 97 2.97 -9.50 -7.07
C LEU A 97 2.46 -8.80 -8.33
N GLY A 98 3.01 -7.64 -8.66
CA GLY A 98 2.64 -6.92 -9.89
C GLY A 98 2.94 -7.68 -11.16
N LYS A 99 3.98 -8.51 -11.17
CA LYS A 99 4.33 -9.36 -12.32
C LYS A 99 3.48 -10.63 -12.40
N ASN A 100 3.14 -11.21 -11.26
CA ASN A 100 2.59 -12.56 -11.19
C ASN A 100 1.09 -12.61 -10.95
N VAL A 101 0.48 -11.52 -10.49
CA VAL A 101 -0.94 -11.45 -10.17
C VAL A 101 -1.62 -10.45 -11.10
N LYS A 102 -2.51 -10.94 -11.94
CA LYS A 102 -3.29 -10.08 -12.84
C LYS A 102 -4.21 -9.17 -12.02
N GLY A 103 -4.20 -7.88 -12.32
CA GLY A 103 -5.03 -6.90 -11.62
C GLY A 103 -4.49 -6.45 -10.27
N PHE A 104 -3.24 -6.79 -9.96
CA PHE A 104 -2.62 -6.35 -8.72
C PHE A 104 -2.52 -4.82 -8.68
N ARG A 105 -2.85 -4.25 -7.51
CA ARG A 105 -2.69 -2.81 -7.25
C ARG A 105 -2.01 -2.59 -5.91
N THR A 106 -1.01 -1.73 -5.93
CA THR A 106 -0.21 -1.41 -4.73
C THR A 106 -1.07 -0.74 -3.65
N ASP A 107 -2.01 0.12 -4.03
CA ASP A 107 -2.90 0.78 -3.07
C ASP A 107 -3.75 -0.24 -2.29
N GLU A 108 -4.31 -1.22 -2.98
CA GLU A 108 -5.09 -2.29 -2.36
C GLU A 108 -4.22 -3.16 -1.45
N PHE A 109 -3.01 -3.47 -1.89
CA PHE A 109 -2.03 -4.21 -1.09
C PHE A 109 -1.72 -3.49 0.22
N LEU A 110 -1.50 -2.19 0.18
CA LEU A 110 -1.18 -1.40 1.37
C LEU A 110 -2.33 -1.35 2.36
N VAL A 111 -3.56 -1.26 1.88
CA VAL A 111 -4.74 -1.32 2.74
C VAL A 111 -4.88 -2.71 3.38
N ASP A 112 -4.69 -3.76 2.60
CA ASP A 112 -4.75 -5.14 3.12
C ASP A 112 -3.64 -5.38 4.15
N LEU A 113 -2.43 -4.92 3.87
CA LEU A 113 -1.32 -5.02 4.83
C LEU A 113 -1.60 -4.23 6.10
N SER A 114 -2.22 -3.07 5.99
CA SER A 114 -2.63 -2.27 7.15
C SER A 114 -3.66 -2.99 8.01
N LYS A 115 -4.63 -3.63 7.38
CA LYS A 115 -5.64 -4.44 8.08
C LYS A 115 -4.99 -5.64 8.76
N LEU A 116 -4.05 -6.29 8.10
CA LEU A 116 -3.31 -7.41 8.68
C LEU A 116 -2.47 -6.95 9.88
N ALA A 117 -1.79 -5.82 9.78
CA ALA A 117 -0.99 -5.27 10.87
C ALA A 117 -1.84 -4.94 12.10
N GLU A 118 -3.09 -4.57 11.90
CA GLU A 118 -4.01 -4.20 12.96
C GLU A 118 -4.71 -5.40 13.60
N LYS A 119 -5.15 -6.35 12.79
CA LYS A 119 -6.03 -7.45 13.23
C LYS A 119 -5.39 -8.83 13.21
N GLY A 120 -4.29 -9.02 12.50
CA GLY A 120 -3.71 -10.34 12.29
C GLY A 120 -4.55 -11.20 11.33
N PRO A 121 -4.25 -12.50 11.23
CA PRO A 121 -3.24 -13.24 12.02
C PRO A 121 -1.80 -12.84 11.69
N PHE A 122 -0.90 -13.06 12.63
CA PHE A 122 0.50 -12.68 12.49
C PHE A 122 1.44 -13.87 12.31
N GLU A 123 0.97 -15.09 12.62
CA GLU A 123 1.80 -16.28 12.60
C GLU A 123 1.39 -17.23 11.49
N ILE A 124 2.39 -17.78 10.82
CA ILE A 124 2.23 -18.80 9.78
C ILE A 124 3.50 -19.65 9.73
N GLU A 125 3.34 -20.97 9.58
CA GLU A 125 4.47 -21.91 9.44
C GLU A 125 5.49 -21.77 10.59
N ASN A 126 5.02 -21.57 11.81
CA ASN A 126 5.84 -21.35 13.00
C ASN A 126 6.72 -20.09 12.91
N ARG A 127 6.32 -19.14 12.12
CA ARG A 127 6.99 -17.86 11.95
C ARG A 127 6.02 -16.70 12.20
N ARG A 128 6.56 -15.61 12.73
CA ARG A 128 5.77 -14.41 13.03
C ARG A 128 6.15 -13.28 12.08
N LEU A 129 5.13 -12.68 11.48
CA LEU A 129 5.30 -11.50 10.63
C LEU A 129 5.79 -10.31 11.45
N ASP A 130 6.85 -9.67 10.97
CA ASP A 130 7.38 -8.44 11.53
C ASP A 130 7.56 -7.42 10.41
N LEU A 131 6.93 -6.25 10.56
CA LEU A 131 7.02 -5.15 9.61
C LEU A 131 8.03 -4.15 10.16
N GLN A 132 9.14 -3.98 9.46
CA GLN A 132 10.24 -3.12 9.92
C GLN A 132 10.21 -1.78 9.23
N GLN A 133 10.37 -0.73 10.00
CA GLN A 133 10.39 0.63 9.51
C GLN A 133 11.69 0.96 8.79
N THR A 134 11.61 1.94 7.90
CA THR A 134 12.79 2.52 7.27
C THR A 134 12.66 4.05 7.30
N LYS A 135 13.81 4.73 7.34
CA LYS A 135 13.86 6.19 7.16
C LYS A 135 13.91 6.58 5.68
N ASP A 136 14.18 5.61 4.80
CA ASP A 136 14.26 5.85 3.36
C ASP A 136 12.86 5.85 2.77
N THR A 137 12.33 7.04 2.50
CA THR A 137 10.99 7.20 1.93
C THR A 137 10.89 6.70 0.50
N ASN A 138 12.00 6.52 -0.20
CA ASN A 138 12.02 5.97 -1.55
C ASN A 138 11.85 4.45 -1.56
N GLN A 139 12.31 3.78 -0.50
CA GLN A 139 12.17 2.34 -0.36
C GLN A 139 10.97 1.93 0.45
N GLY A 140 10.52 2.78 1.36
CA GLY A 140 9.43 2.49 2.25
C GLY A 140 8.06 2.74 1.66
N MET A 141 7.05 2.20 2.32
CA MET A 141 5.64 2.42 2.00
C MET A 141 4.89 2.79 3.27
N LEU A 142 3.98 3.74 3.14
CA LEU A 142 3.18 4.21 4.27
C LEU A 142 1.92 3.37 4.42
N LEU A 143 1.70 2.81 5.61
CA LEU A 143 0.49 2.07 5.90
C LEU A 143 -0.62 3.01 6.37
N TYR A 144 -1.84 2.68 5.98
CA TYR A 144 -3.03 3.42 6.39
C TYR A 144 -3.46 2.99 7.79
N LYS A 145 -3.61 3.97 8.69
CA LYS A 145 -4.03 3.75 10.10
C LYS A 145 -3.20 2.73 10.86
N ALA A 146 -1.98 2.45 10.45
CA ALA A 146 -1.12 1.58 11.22
C ALA A 146 -0.77 2.22 12.56
N SER A 147 -0.74 1.40 13.61
CA SER A 147 -0.27 1.85 14.92
C SER A 147 1.21 2.25 14.86
N THR A 148 1.94 1.65 13.95
CA THR A 148 3.33 1.99 13.65
C THR A 148 3.35 3.18 12.70
N ARG A 149 3.89 4.28 13.16
CA ARG A 149 4.03 5.48 12.33
C ARG A 149 5.33 5.42 11.56
N GLY A 150 5.28 5.87 10.29
CA GLY A 150 6.42 5.92 9.42
C GLY A 150 6.33 4.94 8.26
N TYR A 151 7.40 4.87 7.50
CA TYR A 151 7.45 4.04 6.30
C TYR A 151 7.92 2.64 6.65
N ILE A 152 7.17 1.65 6.19
CA ILE A 152 7.57 0.24 6.29
C ILE A 152 8.49 -0.06 5.11
N GLY A 153 9.68 -0.55 5.41
CA GLY A 153 10.69 -0.87 4.40
C GLY A 153 10.88 -2.36 4.18
N PHE A 154 10.71 -3.15 5.25
CA PHE A 154 11.07 -4.56 5.21
C PHE A 154 9.99 -5.43 5.81
N ILE A 155 9.87 -6.61 5.24
CA ILE A 155 9.04 -7.69 5.77
C ILE A 155 9.98 -8.80 6.23
N VAL A 156 9.74 -9.29 7.44
CA VAL A 156 10.49 -10.37 8.05
C VAL A 156 9.52 -11.37 8.64
N PHE A 157 9.85 -12.65 8.54
CA PHE A 157 9.13 -13.71 9.24
C PHE A 157 10.09 -14.33 10.27
N LYS A 158 9.96 -13.87 11.50
CA LYS A 158 10.84 -14.27 12.60
C LYS A 158 10.43 -15.62 13.17
N GLU A 159 11.40 -16.34 13.77
CA GLU A 159 11.09 -17.50 14.56
C GLU A 159 10.18 -17.14 15.74
N VAL A 160 9.24 -18.02 16.01
CA VAL A 160 8.35 -17.88 17.16
C VAL A 160 9.00 -18.40 18.42
#